data_8aafffc972d2d36031f5a210ed4e3e7c
#
_entry.id   8aafffc972d2d36031f5a210ed4e3e7c
#
_cell.length_a   1.000
_cell.length_b   1.000
_cell.length_c   1.000
_cell.angle_alpha   90.00
_cell.angle_beta   90.00
_cell.angle_gamma   90.00
#
_symmetry.space_group_name_H-M   'P 1'
#
loop_
_entity.id
_entity.type
_entity.pdbx_description
1 polymer ?
#
loop_
_entity_poly.entity_id
_entity_poly.type
_entity_poly.pdbx_seq_one_letter_code
_entity_poly.pdbx_strand_id
1 'polypeptide(L)'
;YLRTKRLERKVEKLKNHTIVCGLGRNGRQVVSKLKAYGVQVVVLELNEEGANRYREELVGVLVLIGDVTNDEILEKANIEHANSLVAALASDTDNLFVVISARQLNPKLIIGARANTESTEKKLLAAGANYTVSPNLVGGSHLAHNLMNPGVMNFLDHLSVGGSSATNIEEIVVDELPEEMSNCNIKDLKIRQQTGCTVIGYVDESGELVVNPSPDFKVAPHAKLYVLGNDEQIRAFRNWFNKQTQAN
;
A
#
# COMPACT_ATOMS: atom_id res chain seq x y z
N TYR A 1 -32.31 7.87 8.75
CA TYR A 1 -32.07 9.26 8.32
C TYR A 1 -31.11 10.05 9.24
N LEU A 2 -31.36 10.12 10.56
CA LEU A 2 -30.49 10.82 11.51
C LEU A 2 -29.10 10.16 11.66
N ARG A 3 -29.03 8.83 11.60
CA ARG A 3 -27.78 8.06 11.69
C ARG A 3 -26.91 8.28 10.45
N THR A 4 -27.51 8.32 9.27
CA THR A 4 -26.81 8.56 7.99
C THR A 4 -26.20 9.95 7.95
N LYS A 5 -26.96 11.01 8.29
CA LYS A 5 -26.45 12.38 8.37
C LYS A 5 -25.32 12.57 9.37
N ARG A 6 -25.38 11.85 10.51
CA ARG A 6 -24.30 11.88 11.50
C ARG A 6 -23.02 11.21 10.98
N LEU A 7 -23.18 10.18 10.17
CA LEU A 7 -22.07 9.47 9.54
C LEU A 7 -21.41 10.34 8.47
N GLU A 8 -22.19 10.93 7.58
CA GLU A 8 -21.72 11.85 6.53
C GLU A 8 -20.94 13.00 7.13
N ARG A 9 -21.43 13.66 8.19
CA ARG A 9 -20.72 14.71 8.92
C ARG A 9 -19.39 14.27 9.56
N LYS A 10 -19.24 12.97 9.88
CA LYS A 10 -17.96 12.45 10.36
C LYS A 10 -16.98 12.28 9.21
N VAL A 11 -17.46 11.79 8.06
CA VAL A 11 -16.65 11.61 6.85
C VAL A 11 -16.17 12.94 6.30
N GLU A 12 -17.02 13.97 6.25
CA GLU A 12 -16.68 15.34 5.82
C GLU A 12 -15.48 15.95 6.56
N LYS A 13 -15.23 15.50 7.80
CA LYS A 13 -14.11 15.98 8.62
C LYS A 13 -12.82 15.19 8.44
N LEU A 14 -12.88 14.08 7.74
CA LEU A 14 -11.70 13.24 7.53
C LEU A 14 -10.76 13.88 6.51
N LYS A 15 -9.46 13.68 6.76
CA LYS A 15 -8.39 14.01 5.81
C LYS A 15 -7.39 12.87 5.80
N ASN A 16 -6.75 12.65 4.65
CA ASN A 16 -5.73 11.60 4.47
C ASN A 16 -6.24 10.17 4.77
N HIS A 17 -7.56 9.94 4.67
CA HIS A 17 -8.16 8.63 4.83
C HIS A 17 -8.08 7.81 3.52
N THR A 18 -8.34 6.51 3.64
CA THR A 18 -8.45 5.59 2.50
C THR A 18 -9.90 5.23 2.26
N ILE A 19 -10.33 5.30 1.01
CA ILE A 19 -11.66 4.85 0.58
C ILE A 19 -11.54 3.43 0.03
N VAL A 20 -12.42 2.53 0.47
CA VAL A 20 -12.50 1.15 -0.06
C VAL A 20 -13.87 0.94 -0.67
N CYS A 21 -13.90 0.69 -1.98
CA CYS A 21 -15.11 0.46 -2.76
C CYS A 21 -15.41 -1.04 -2.84
N GLY A 22 -16.48 -1.46 -2.15
CA GLY A 22 -16.95 -2.84 -2.05
C GLY A 22 -16.43 -3.62 -0.86
N LEU A 23 -17.32 -4.35 -0.17
CA LEU A 23 -17.04 -5.23 0.96
C LEU A 23 -17.05 -6.73 0.58
N GLY A 24 -16.75 -7.04 -0.66
CA GLY A 24 -16.53 -8.41 -1.09
C GLY A 24 -15.29 -9.04 -0.42
N ARG A 25 -14.95 -10.27 -0.82
CA ARG A 25 -13.79 -11.00 -0.25
C ARG A 25 -12.51 -10.18 -0.19
N ASN A 26 -12.17 -9.48 -1.27
CA ASN A 26 -10.93 -8.69 -1.36
C ASN A 26 -11.04 -7.38 -0.56
N GLY A 27 -12.15 -6.64 -0.71
CA GLY A 27 -12.33 -5.37 0.02
C GLY A 27 -12.25 -5.55 1.53
N ARG A 28 -12.83 -6.61 2.09
CA ARG A 28 -12.71 -6.92 3.53
C ARG A 28 -11.28 -7.17 3.96
N GLN A 29 -10.51 -7.90 3.17
CA GLN A 29 -9.07 -8.14 3.47
C GLN A 29 -8.28 -6.83 3.45
N VAL A 30 -8.56 -5.95 2.48
CA VAL A 30 -7.96 -4.62 2.41
C VAL A 30 -8.31 -3.81 3.66
N VAL A 31 -9.58 -3.74 4.03
CA VAL A 31 -10.04 -3.03 5.25
C VAL A 31 -9.36 -3.57 6.50
N SER A 32 -9.32 -4.89 6.66
CA SER A 32 -8.66 -5.55 7.80
C SER A 32 -7.19 -5.17 7.93
N LYS A 33 -6.45 -5.21 6.81
CA LYS A 33 -5.02 -4.84 6.80
C LYS A 33 -4.79 -3.36 7.06
N LEU A 34 -5.56 -2.47 6.42
CA LEU A 34 -5.45 -1.03 6.64
C LEU A 34 -5.73 -0.65 8.10
N LYS A 35 -6.74 -1.29 8.72
CA LYS A 35 -7.01 -1.12 10.16
C LYS A 35 -5.83 -1.54 11.03
N ALA A 36 -5.21 -2.67 10.72
CA ALA A 36 -4.04 -3.15 11.46
C ALA A 36 -2.85 -2.16 11.38
N TYR A 37 -2.76 -1.40 10.29
CA TYR A 37 -1.79 -0.31 10.14
C TYR A 37 -2.24 1.03 10.74
N GLY A 38 -3.40 1.09 11.40
CA GLY A 38 -3.92 2.32 11.99
C GLY A 38 -4.45 3.33 10.97
N VAL A 39 -4.68 2.93 9.73
CA VAL A 39 -5.19 3.81 8.67
C VAL A 39 -6.68 4.04 8.87
N GLN A 40 -7.12 5.30 8.75
CA GLN A 40 -8.54 5.64 8.74
C GLN A 40 -9.18 5.20 7.42
N VAL A 41 -10.25 4.40 7.52
CA VAL A 41 -10.93 3.81 6.36
C VAL A 41 -12.38 4.24 6.29
N VAL A 42 -12.79 4.66 5.10
CA VAL A 42 -14.20 4.83 4.69
C VAL A 42 -14.52 3.74 3.68
N VAL A 43 -15.58 2.99 3.94
CA VAL A 43 -16.04 1.93 3.04
C VAL A 43 -17.29 2.39 2.31
N LEU A 44 -17.33 2.12 1.01
CA LEU A 44 -18.53 2.28 0.18
C LEU A 44 -19.07 0.89 -0.19
N GLU A 45 -20.33 0.63 0.17
CA GLU A 45 -20.97 -0.65 -0.09
C GLU A 45 -22.36 -0.41 -0.69
N LEU A 46 -22.74 -1.24 -1.66
CA LEU A 46 -23.97 -1.05 -2.43
C LEU A 46 -25.24 -1.15 -1.56
N ASN A 47 -25.24 -2.05 -0.59
CA ASN A 47 -26.43 -2.31 0.21
C ASN A 47 -26.10 -2.58 1.69
N GLU A 48 -27.11 -2.33 2.55
CA GLU A 48 -26.99 -2.52 3.99
C GLU A 48 -26.78 -3.99 4.41
N GLU A 49 -27.32 -4.95 3.66
CA GLU A 49 -27.16 -6.36 3.98
C GLU A 49 -25.70 -6.79 3.88
N GLY A 50 -24.99 -6.34 2.82
CA GLY A 50 -23.55 -6.55 2.66
C GLY A 50 -22.75 -5.97 3.83
N ALA A 51 -23.07 -4.74 4.22
CA ALA A 51 -22.41 -4.08 5.35
C ALA A 51 -22.72 -4.75 6.69
N ASN A 52 -23.97 -5.14 6.95
CA ASN A 52 -24.39 -5.76 8.22
C ASN A 52 -23.82 -7.17 8.39
N ARG A 53 -23.61 -7.93 7.31
CA ARG A 53 -23.03 -9.28 7.34
C ARG A 53 -21.64 -9.29 7.99
N TYR A 54 -20.89 -8.19 7.86
CA TYR A 54 -19.51 -8.07 8.34
C TYR A 54 -19.35 -7.01 9.43
N ARG A 55 -20.44 -6.70 10.13
CA ARG A 55 -20.49 -5.60 11.10
C ARG A 55 -19.43 -5.70 12.20
N GLU A 56 -19.12 -6.90 12.66
CA GLU A 56 -18.09 -7.12 13.70
C GLU A 56 -16.69 -6.80 13.21
N GLU A 57 -16.38 -7.12 11.94
CA GLU A 57 -15.11 -6.82 11.30
C GLU A 57 -14.93 -5.31 11.05
N LEU A 58 -16.06 -4.59 10.95
CA LEU A 58 -16.13 -3.16 10.62
C LEU A 58 -16.17 -2.23 11.84
N VAL A 59 -15.93 -2.76 13.05
CA VAL A 59 -15.85 -1.92 14.26
C VAL A 59 -14.80 -0.82 14.06
N GLY A 60 -15.22 0.44 14.22
CA GLY A 60 -14.37 1.62 14.01
C GLY A 60 -14.23 2.10 12.56
N VAL A 61 -14.83 1.40 11.59
CA VAL A 61 -14.86 1.78 10.18
C VAL A 61 -16.13 2.58 9.86
N LEU A 62 -16.03 3.63 9.06
CA LEU A 62 -17.17 4.38 8.56
C LEU A 62 -17.65 3.74 7.26
N VAL A 63 -18.93 3.34 7.21
CA VAL A 63 -19.51 2.68 6.04
C VAL A 63 -20.62 3.54 5.48
N LEU A 64 -20.50 3.97 4.23
CA LEU A 64 -21.54 4.65 3.47
C LEU A 64 -22.19 3.64 2.52
N ILE A 65 -23.52 3.70 2.44
CA ILE A 65 -24.31 2.84 1.56
C ILE A 65 -24.65 3.60 0.29
N GLY A 66 -24.32 3.03 -0.85
CA GLY A 66 -24.61 3.59 -2.16
C GLY A 66 -23.87 2.89 -3.29
N ASP A 67 -24.27 3.21 -4.51
CA ASP A 67 -23.62 2.71 -5.72
C ASP A 67 -22.36 3.54 -6.02
N VAL A 68 -21.21 2.91 -5.96
CA VAL A 68 -19.90 3.56 -6.15
C VAL A 68 -19.62 3.96 -7.59
N THR A 69 -20.45 3.54 -8.55
CA THR A 69 -20.38 4.01 -9.93
C THR A 69 -21.03 5.39 -10.10
N ASN A 70 -21.67 5.91 -9.06
CA ASN A 70 -22.22 7.27 -9.00
C ASN A 70 -21.22 8.18 -8.26
N ASP A 71 -20.80 9.27 -8.90
CA ASP A 71 -19.84 10.23 -8.36
C ASP A 71 -20.29 10.83 -7.02
N GLU A 72 -21.60 11.02 -6.79
CA GLU A 72 -22.12 11.56 -5.54
C GLU A 72 -21.70 10.76 -4.29
N ILE A 73 -21.56 9.44 -4.39
CA ILE A 73 -21.14 8.63 -3.23
C ILE A 73 -19.64 8.79 -2.95
N LEU A 74 -18.83 9.00 -3.99
CA LEU A 74 -17.40 9.31 -3.86
C LEU A 74 -17.21 10.69 -3.23
N GLU A 75 -18.02 11.69 -3.61
CA GLU A 75 -18.03 13.01 -3.00
C GLU A 75 -18.45 12.93 -1.51
N LYS A 76 -19.50 12.17 -1.17
CA LYS A 76 -19.91 11.90 0.22
C LYS A 76 -18.84 11.19 1.03
N ALA A 77 -17.97 10.41 0.37
CA ALA A 77 -16.80 9.80 0.99
C ALA A 77 -15.64 10.78 1.18
N ASN A 78 -15.82 12.08 0.83
CA ASN A 78 -14.82 13.14 0.91
C ASN A 78 -13.54 12.82 0.12
N ILE A 79 -13.72 12.37 -1.12
CA ILE A 79 -12.64 11.90 -2.00
C ILE A 79 -11.58 12.99 -2.25
N GLU A 80 -11.95 14.27 -2.30
CA GLU A 80 -11.02 15.38 -2.48
C GLU A 80 -9.93 15.44 -1.40
N HIS A 81 -10.26 15.00 -0.18
CA HIS A 81 -9.36 15.01 0.98
C HIS A 81 -8.83 13.61 1.34
N ALA A 82 -9.17 12.60 0.55
CA ALA A 82 -8.65 11.25 0.70
C ALA A 82 -7.21 11.17 0.19
N ASN A 83 -6.41 10.30 0.81
CA ASN A 83 -5.05 9.98 0.36
C ASN A 83 -5.05 8.87 -0.69
N SER A 84 -5.93 7.90 -0.54
CA SER A 84 -5.97 6.74 -1.41
C SER A 84 -7.37 6.14 -1.56
N LEU A 85 -7.55 5.38 -2.64
CA LEU A 85 -8.78 4.63 -2.91
C LEU A 85 -8.43 3.23 -3.43
N VAL A 86 -9.22 2.23 -3.02
CA VAL A 86 -9.13 0.87 -3.54
C VAL A 86 -10.46 0.49 -4.18
N ALA A 87 -10.47 0.26 -5.48
CA ALA A 87 -11.58 -0.29 -6.23
C ALA A 87 -11.53 -1.82 -6.15
N ALA A 88 -12.37 -2.43 -5.29
CA ALA A 88 -12.34 -3.86 -4.98
C ALA A 88 -13.65 -4.59 -5.35
N LEU A 89 -14.37 -4.07 -6.34
CA LEU A 89 -15.65 -4.64 -6.81
C LEU A 89 -15.41 -5.96 -7.56
N ALA A 90 -16.49 -6.73 -7.72
CA ALA A 90 -16.43 -7.99 -8.47
C ALA A 90 -16.32 -7.77 -10.00
N SER A 91 -16.90 -6.68 -10.49
CA SER A 91 -16.97 -6.30 -11.90
C SER A 91 -15.77 -5.43 -12.29
N ASP A 92 -15.04 -5.84 -13.32
CA ASP A 92 -13.95 -5.06 -13.92
C ASP A 92 -14.44 -3.74 -14.51
N THR A 93 -15.63 -3.75 -15.09
CA THR A 93 -16.26 -2.56 -15.66
C THR A 93 -16.56 -1.52 -14.58
N ASP A 94 -17.12 -1.95 -13.44
CA ASP A 94 -17.43 -1.04 -12.34
C ASP A 94 -16.14 -0.51 -11.70
N ASN A 95 -15.11 -1.35 -11.56
CA ASN A 95 -13.79 -0.89 -11.11
C ASN A 95 -13.21 0.17 -12.06
N LEU A 96 -13.39 0.00 -13.39
CA LEU A 96 -12.93 0.98 -14.37
C LEU A 96 -13.67 2.33 -14.22
N PHE A 97 -14.99 2.31 -14.05
CA PHE A 97 -15.76 3.53 -13.80
C PHE A 97 -15.29 4.22 -12.51
N VAL A 98 -15.15 3.48 -11.43
CA VAL A 98 -14.65 4.02 -10.14
C VAL A 98 -13.28 4.67 -10.32
N VAL A 99 -12.35 4.05 -11.04
CA VAL A 99 -11.00 4.60 -11.29
C VAL A 99 -11.06 5.90 -12.06
N ILE A 100 -11.88 5.97 -13.13
CA ILE A 100 -12.05 7.19 -13.96
C ILE A 100 -12.62 8.32 -13.10
N SER A 101 -13.73 8.09 -12.41
CA SER A 101 -14.39 9.09 -11.55
C SER A 101 -13.45 9.54 -10.42
N ALA A 102 -12.79 8.59 -9.75
CA ALA A 102 -11.86 8.90 -8.66
C ALA A 102 -10.69 9.77 -9.13
N ARG A 103 -10.10 9.47 -10.29
CA ARG A 103 -9.01 10.28 -10.87
C ARG A 103 -9.47 11.67 -11.27
N GLN A 104 -10.70 11.78 -11.80
CA GLN A 104 -11.29 13.06 -12.17
C GLN A 104 -11.57 13.94 -10.93
N LEU A 105 -12.15 13.35 -9.88
CA LEU A 105 -12.50 14.05 -8.64
C LEU A 105 -11.26 14.42 -7.80
N ASN A 106 -10.22 13.58 -7.81
CA ASN A 106 -8.96 13.84 -7.10
C ASN A 106 -7.74 13.42 -7.95
N PRO A 107 -7.12 14.35 -8.69
CA PRO A 107 -5.97 14.06 -9.55
C PRO A 107 -4.73 13.52 -8.81
N LYS A 108 -4.61 13.76 -7.51
CA LYS A 108 -3.45 13.34 -6.68
C LYS A 108 -3.69 12.02 -5.94
N LEU A 109 -4.90 11.47 -6.02
CA LEU A 109 -5.29 10.27 -5.27
C LEU A 109 -4.44 9.06 -5.67
N ILE A 110 -3.97 8.29 -4.70
CA ILE A 110 -3.36 7.00 -4.96
C ILE A 110 -4.46 5.96 -5.16
N ILE A 111 -4.58 5.40 -6.36
CA ILE A 111 -5.67 4.49 -6.72
C ILE A 111 -5.11 3.09 -6.95
N GLY A 112 -5.56 2.13 -6.13
CA GLY A 112 -5.38 0.71 -6.36
C GLY A 112 -6.65 0.08 -6.92
N ALA A 113 -6.55 -0.82 -7.88
CA ALA A 113 -7.73 -1.47 -8.46
C ALA A 113 -7.56 -2.97 -8.62
N ARG A 114 -8.63 -3.71 -8.33
CA ARG A 114 -8.72 -5.12 -8.63
C ARG A 114 -9.04 -5.32 -10.11
N ALA A 115 -8.34 -6.24 -10.75
CA ALA A 115 -8.64 -6.74 -12.08
C ALA A 115 -8.88 -8.25 -12.04
N ASN A 116 -9.70 -8.77 -12.96
CA ASN A 116 -9.88 -10.20 -13.12
C ASN A 116 -8.99 -10.77 -14.25
N THR A 117 -8.51 -9.92 -15.17
CA THR A 117 -7.68 -10.32 -16.31
C THR A 117 -6.53 -9.33 -16.52
N GLU A 118 -5.44 -9.80 -17.11
CA GLU A 118 -4.29 -8.96 -17.50
C GLU A 118 -4.67 -7.83 -18.46
N SER A 119 -5.62 -8.10 -19.37
CA SER A 119 -6.14 -7.07 -20.29
C SER A 119 -6.83 -5.94 -19.54
N THR A 120 -7.55 -6.25 -18.46
CA THR A 120 -8.20 -5.24 -17.61
C THR A 120 -7.19 -4.46 -16.80
N GLU A 121 -6.13 -5.08 -16.31
CA GLU A 121 -5.05 -4.37 -15.60
C GLU A 121 -4.50 -3.21 -16.43
N LYS A 122 -4.17 -3.47 -17.71
CA LYS A 122 -3.68 -2.44 -18.64
C LYS A 122 -4.67 -1.29 -18.81
N LYS A 123 -5.97 -1.60 -18.91
CA LYS A 123 -7.03 -0.58 -19.03
C LYS A 123 -7.18 0.25 -17.77
N LEU A 124 -7.14 -0.37 -16.59
CA LEU A 124 -7.23 0.32 -15.31
C LEU A 124 -6.03 1.27 -15.09
N LEU A 125 -4.82 0.82 -15.44
CA LEU A 125 -3.62 1.68 -15.39
C LEU A 125 -3.75 2.86 -16.37
N ALA A 126 -4.20 2.61 -17.60
CA ALA A 126 -4.45 3.66 -18.58
C ALA A 126 -5.54 4.65 -18.15
N ALA A 127 -6.53 4.19 -17.38
CA ALA A 127 -7.59 5.03 -16.80
C ALA A 127 -7.14 5.86 -15.59
N GLY A 128 -5.93 5.63 -15.08
CA GLY A 128 -5.35 6.43 -13.99
C GLY A 128 -5.19 5.69 -12.66
N ALA A 129 -5.34 4.36 -12.61
CA ALA A 129 -4.92 3.58 -11.46
C ALA A 129 -3.39 3.63 -11.32
N ASN A 130 -2.89 3.73 -10.07
CA ASN A 130 -1.47 3.66 -9.78
C ASN A 130 -1.00 2.20 -9.70
N TYR A 131 -1.89 1.32 -9.20
CA TYR A 131 -1.60 -0.09 -9.02
C TYR A 131 -2.81 -0.94 -9.40
N THR A 132 -2.55 -2.10 -9.97
CA THR A 132 -3.58 -3.11 -10.23
C THR A 132 -3.15 -4.44 -9.65
N VAL A 133 -4.12 -5.23 -9.19
CA VAL A 133 -3.87 -6.58 -8.68
C VAL A 133 -4.94 -7.52 -9.20
N SER A 134 -4.51 -8.67 -9.72
CA SER A 134 -5.38 -9.80 -10.03
C SER A 134 -5.29 -10.87 -8.91
N PRO A 135 -6.22 -10.87 -7.94
CA PRO A 135 -6.11 -11.76 -6.77
C PRO A 135 -6.11 -13.23 -7.12
N ASN A 136 -6.84 -13.62 -8.17
CA ASN A 136 -6.89 -15.01 -8.62
C ASN A 136 -5.55 -15.46 -9.20
N LEU A 137 -4.88 -14.60 -9.97
CA LEU A 137 -3.57 -14.90 -10.55
C LEU A 137 -2.51 -15.00 -9.45
N VAL A 138 -2.48 -14.00 -8.55
CA VAL A 138 -1.57 -13.98 -7.42
C VAL A 138 -1.78 -15.20 -6.52
N GLY A 139 -3.04 -15.51 -6.17
CA GLY A 139 -3.38 -16.66 -5.34
C GLY A 139 -3.02 -17.99 -6.00
N GLY A 140 -3.29 -18.15 -7.30
CA GLY A 140 -2.91 -19.34 -8.06
C GLY A 140 -1.40 -19.56 -8.10
N SER A 141 -0.64 -18.50 -8.38
CA SER A 141 0.83 -18.54 -8.36
C SER A 141 1.37 -18.89 -6.97
N HIS A 142 0.80 -18.29 -5.92
CA HIS A 142 1.19 -18.58 -4.53
C HIS A 142 0.94 -20.04 -4.15
N LEU A 143 -0.20 -20.61 -4.53
CA LEU A 143 -0.49 -22.03 -4.33
C LEU A 143 0.53 -22.93 -5.04
N ALA A 144 0.85 -22.64 -6.31
CA ALA A 144 1.83 -23.40 -7.07
C ALA A 144 3.23 -23.32 -6.43
N HIS A 145 3.67 -22.13 -6.03
CA HIS A 145 4.95 -21.95 -5.36
C HIS A 145 5.04 -22.70 -4.01
N ASN A 146 3.95 -22.71 -3.23
CA ASN A 146 3.90 -23.50 -1.98
C ASN A 146 4.06 -24.99 -2.21
N LEU A 147 3.56 -25.52 -3.33
CA LEU A 147 3.75 -26.94 -3.69
C LEU A 147 5.19 -27.23 -4.12
N MET A 148 5.81 -26.31 -4.87
CA MET A 148 7.14 -26.51 -5.43
C MET A 148 8.26 -26.20 -4.43
N ASN A 149 8.10 -25.17 -3.62
CA ASN A 149 9.15 -24.63 -2.75
C ASN A 149 8.58 -24.20 -1.38
N PRO A 150 8.01 -25.11 -0.57
CA PRO A 150 7.30 -24.75 0.67
C PRO A 150 8.20 -24.03 1.69
N GLY A 151 9.48 -24.40 1.77
CA GLY A 151 10.42 -23.73 2.68
C GLY A 151 10.71 -22.29 2.32
N VAL A 152 10.83 -21.99 1.02
CA VAL A 152 11.03 -20.62 0.52
C VAL A 152 9.80 -19.78 0.76
N MET A 153 8.61 -20.31 0.47
CA MET A 153 7.35 -19.60 0.68
C MET A 153 7.10 -19.31 2.15
N ASN A 154 7.34 -20.28 3.04
CA ASN A 154 7.26 -20.06 4.47
C ASN A 154 8.22 -18.97 4.95
N PHE A 155 9.44 -18.92 4.42
CA PHE A 155 10.39 -17.85 4.73
C PHE A 155 9.88 -16.49 4.24
N LEU A 156 9.38 -16.38 3.00
CA LEU A 156 8.82 -15.15 2.45
C LEU A 156 7.58 -14.65 3.22
N ASP A 157 6.72 -15.59 3.66
CA ASP A 157 5.54 -15.25 4.46
C ASP A 157 5.89 -14.66 5.84
N HIS A 158 7.09 -14.98 6.36
CA HIS A 158 7.62 -14.38 7.59
C HIS A 158 8.31 -13.04 7.37
N LEU A 159 8.57 -12.65 6.11
CA LEU A 159 9.02 -11.30 5.79
C LEU A 159 7.80 -10.38 5.71
N SER A 160 7.84 -9.27 6.40
CA SER A 160 6.78 -8.26 6.36
C SER A 160 7.33 -6.93 5.85
N VAL A 161 6.52 -6.21 5.11
CA VAL A 161 6.79 -4.82 4.74
C VAL A 161 6.04 -3.95 5.75
N GLY A 162 6.78 -3.29 6.65
CA GLY A 162 6.22 -2.32 7.60
C GLY A 162 5.21 -2.85 8.63
N GLY A 163 5.28 -4.13 9.03
CA GLY A 163 4.28 -4.77 9.87
C GLY A 163 4.83 -5.48 11.13
N SER A 164 3.97 -6.25 11.79
CA SER A 164 4.23 -6.92 13.08
C SER A 164 4.96 -8.27 12.96
N SER A 165 5.65 -8.54 11.87
CA SER A 165 6.45 -9.76 11.69
C SER A 165 7.82 -9.62 12.33
N ALA A 166 8.43 -10.75 12.68
CA ALA A 166 9.77 -10.79 13.28
C ALA A 166 10.89 -10.29 12.36
N THR A 167 10.61 -10.07 11.08
CA THR A 167 11.60 -9.59 10.10
C THR A 167 10.91 -8.62 9.13
N ASN A 168 11.47 -7.43 9.01
CA ASN A 168 10.89 -6.34 8.24
C ASN A 168 11.84 -5.85 7.14
N ILE A 169 11.25 -5.29 6.08
CA ILE A 169 11.96 -4.59 5.00
C ILE A 169 11.60 -3.11 5.10
N GLU A 170 12.62 -2.25 5.06
CA GLU A 170 12.47 -0.79 5.01
C GLU A 170 13.07 -0.24 3.71
N GLU A 171 12.44 0.80 3.19
CA GLU A 171 12.92 1.59 2.05
C GLU A 171 13.62 2.85 2.55
N ILE A 172 14.75 3.19 1.94
CA ILE A 172 15.42 4.49 2.12
C ILE A 172 15.43 5.19 0.77
N VAL A 173 15.08 6.47 0.76
CA VAL A 173 15.35 7.36 -0.37
C VAL A 173 16.72 8.01 -0.14
N VAL A 174 17.65 7.83 -1.07
CA VAL A 174 19.05 8.28 -0.90
C VAL A 174 19.16 9.80 -0.74
N ASP A 175 18.25 10.56 -1.36
CA ASP A 175 18.23 12.03 -1.25
C ASP A 175 17.90 12.56 0.15
N GLU A 176 17.36 11.70 1.00
CA GLU A 176 17.14 12.03 2.40
C GLU A 176 18.43 11.90 3.24
N LEU A 177 19.48 11.30 2.66
CA LEU A 177 20.80 11.20 3.31
C LEU A 177 21.65 12.46 3.05
N PRO A 178 22.62 12.75 3.93
CA PRO A 178 23.62 13.81 3.70
C PRO A 178 24.32 13.65 2.35
N GLU A 179 24.67 14.75 1.72
CA GLU A 179 25.31 14.77 0.40
C GLU A 179 26.60 13.93 0.37
N GLU A 180 27.33 13.87 1.49
CA GLU A 180 28.53 13.04 1.68
C GLU A 180 28.23 11.53 1.58
N MET A 181 26.99 11.11 1.87
CA MET A 181 26.53 9.72 1.80
C MET A 181 25.83 9.39 0.48
N SER A 182 25.43 10.40 -0.30
CA SER A 182 24.72 10.24 -1.56
C SER A 182 25.68 10.04 -2.71
N ASN A 183 26.73 9.48 -2.75
CA ASN A 183 27.65 9.16 -3.87
C ASN A 183 28.80 8.24 -3.43
N CYS A 184 28.56 7.46 -2.38
CA CYS A 184 29.51 6.51 -1.82
C CYS A 184 29.16 5.07 -2.23
N ASN A 185 29.99 4.12 -1.86
CA ASN A 185 29.64 2.72 -2.02
C ASN A 185 28.73 2.27 -0.86
N ILE A 186 27.91 1.22 -1.09
CA ILE A 186 27.04 0.67 -0.04
C ILE A 186 27.80 0.35 1.26
N LYS A 187 29.01 -0.19 1.16
CA LYS A 187 29.85 -0.52 2.33
C LYS A 187 30.20 0.71 3.16
N ASP A 188 30.34 1.89 2.52
CA ASP A 188 30.75 3.14 3.18
C ASP A 188 29.61 3.73 4.03
N LEU A 189 28.35 3.39 3.74
CA LEU A 189 27.20 3.70 4.58
C LEU A 189 27.24 2.98 5.94
N LYS A 190 27.99 1.89 6.07
CA LYS A 190 28.17 1.12 7.30
C LYS A 190 26.84 0.68 7.96
N ILE A 191 25.75 0.56 7.17
CA ILE A 191 24.39 0.24 7.67
C ILE A 191 24.42 -1.00 8.56
N ARG A 192 25.06 -2.09 8.10
CA ARG A 192 25.13 -3.34 8.86
C ARG A 192 25.86 -3.19 10.19
N GLN A 193 26.94 -2.40 10.21
CA GLN A 193 27.74 -2.18 11.42
C GLN A 193 27.00 -1.31 12.45
N GLN A 194 26.25 -0.32 11.97
CA GLN A 194 25.55 0.65 12.80
C GLN A 194 24.19 0.14 13.30
N THR A 195 23.54 -0.71 12.53
CA THR A 195 22.12 -1.04 12.76
C THR A 195 21.82 -2.54 12.81
N GLY A 196 22.76 -3.37 12.32
CA GLY A 196 22.56 -4.80 12.10
C GLY A 196 21.74 -5.16 10.85
N CYS A 197 21.13 -4.18 10.16
CA CYS A 197 20.38 -4.40 8.93
C CYS A 197 21.29 -4.75 7.75
N THR A 198 20.76 -5.50 6.80
CA THR A 198 21.44 -5.85 5.55
C THR A 198 20.75 -5.17 4.38
N VAL A 199 21.52 -4.52 3.49
CA VAL A 199 21.01 -4.01 2.21
C VAL A 199 20.76 -5.21 1.29
N ILE A 200 19.50 -5.39 0.88
CA ILE A 200 19.04 -6.51 0.05
C ILE A 200 18.65 -6.09 -1.36
N GLY A 201 18.45 -4.80 -1.60
CA GLY A 201 18.01 -4.28 -2.88
C GLY A 201 18.44 -2.83 -3.09
N TYR A 202 18.55 -2.47 -4.34
CA TYR A 202 18.83 -1.13 -4.84
C TYR A 202 17.94 -0.87 -6.04
N VAL A 203 17.36 0.31 -6.12
CA VAL A 203 16.60 0.78 -7.29
C VAL A 203 17.15 2.13 -7.69
N ASP A 204 17.55 2.27 -8.94
CA ASP A 204 18.05 3.52 -9.48
C ASP A 204 16.91 4.47 -9.92
N GLU A 205 17.27 5.64 -10.41
CA GLU A 205 16.33 6.65 -10.91
C GLU A 205 15.49 6.15 -12.11
N SER A 206 16.02 5.21 -12.90
CA SER A 206 15.29 4.60 -14.01
C SER A 206 14.26 3.57 -13.58
N GLY A 207 14.29 3.16 -12.31
CA GLY A 207 13.46 2.10 -11.75
C GLY A 207 14.05 0.70 -11.93
N GLU A 208 15.33 0.57 -12.35
CA GLU A 208 16.01 -0.71 -12.46
C GLU A 208 16.34 -1.26 -11.07
N LEU A 209 15.85 -2.48 -10.80
CA LEU A 209 16.04 -3.18 -9.52
C LEU A 209 17.27 -4.08 -9.57
N VAL A 210 18.23 -3.83 -8.68
CA VAL A 210 19.36 -4.71 -8.43
C VAL A 210 19.11 -5.44 -7.10
N VAL A 211 18.95 -6.76 -7.15
CA VAL A 211 18.81 -7.60 -5.96
C VAL A 211 20.19 -8.02 -5.46
N ASN A 212 20.41 -7.95 -4.14
CA ASN A 212 21.66 -8.27 -3.48
C ASN A 212 22.87 -7.51 -4.09
N PRO A 213 22.83 -6.16 -4.08
CA PRO A 213 23.91 -5.35 -4.65
C PRO A 213 25.23 -5.61 -3.92
N SER A 214 26.35 -5.61 -4.67
CA SER A 214 27.69 -5.75 -4.10
C SER A 214 27.97 -4.63 -3.06
N PRO A 215 28.73 -4.88 -2.00
CA PRO A 215 29.17 -3.84 -1.08
C PRO A 215 29.93 -2.69 -1.76
N ASP A 216 30.58 -2.95 -2.87
CA ASP A 216 31.28 -1.95 -3.69
C ASP A 216 30.37 -1.24 -4.71
N PHE A 217 29.08 -1.58 -4.71
CA PHE A 217 28.10 -0.95 -5.60
C PHE A 217 27.94 0.52 -5.21
N LYS A 218 28.01 1.41 -6.21
CA LYS A 218 27.93 2.86 -6.01
C LYS A 218 26.47 3.28 -5.88
N VAL A 219 26.16 3.97 -4.82
CA VAL A 219 24.85 4.55 -4.56
C VAL A 219 24.74 5.87 -5.32
N ALA A 220 23.79 5.94 -6.26
CA ALA A 220 23.51 7.17 -7.01
C ALA A 220 22.51 8.07 -6.25
N PRO A 221 22.52 9.40 -6.51
CA PRO A 221 21.42 10.27 -6.12
C PRO A 221 20.07 9.75 -6.64
N HIS A 222 18.98 10.10 -5.97
CA HIS A 222 17.60 9.69 -6.30
C HIS A 222 17.32 8.18 -6.25
N ALA A 223 18.31 7.38 -5.87
CA ALA A 223 18.15 5.94 -5.71
C ALA A 223 17.38 5.57 -4.44
N LYS A 224 16.89 4.33 -4.40
CA LYS A 224 16.27 3.73 -3.23
C LYS A 224 17.05 2.50 -2.80
N LEU A 225 17.26 2.36 -1.50
CA LEU A 225 17.82 1.16 -0.90
C LEU A 225 16.75 0.41 -0.10
N TYR A 226 16.75 -0.90 -0.20
CA TYR A 226 15.93 -1.77 0.63
C TYR A 226 16.79 -2.49 1.64
N VAL A 227 16.46 -2.33 2.92
CA VAL A 227 17.17 -2.95 4.03
C VAL A 227 16.29 -3.97 4.73
N LEU A 228 16.90 -5.09 5.11
CA LEU A 228 16.27 -6.19 5.83
C LEU A 228 16.82 -6.26 7.25
N GLY A 229 15.94 -6.39 8.24
CA GLY A 229 16.31 -6.54 9.64
C GLY A 229 15.15 -7.05 10.49
N ASN A 230 15.44 -7.53 11.70
CA ASN A 230 14.41 -7.80 12.71
C ASN A 230 13.90 -6.48 13.33
N ASP A 231 12.89 -6.55 14.21
CA ASP A 231 12.28 -5.36 14.82
C ASP A 231 13.26 -4.45 15.57
N GLU A 232 14.25 -5.03 16.24
CA GLU A 232 15.29 -4.28 16.94
C GLU A 232 16.23 -3.57 15.95
N GLN A 233 16.67 -4.29 14.91
CA GLN A 233 17.54 -3.78 13.87
C GLN A 233 16.85 -2.68 13.07
N ILE A 234 15.59 -2.84 12.72
CA ILE A 234 14.80 -1.83 12.01
C ILE A 234 14.59 -0.59 12.89
N ARG A 235 14.33 -0.73 14.20
CA ARG A 235 14.28 0.42 15.11
C ARG A 235 15.63 1.13 15.20
N ALA A 236 16.72 0.38 15.30
CA ALA A 236 18.07 0.95 15.30
C ALA A 236 18.36 1.68 13.97
N PHE A 237 17.92 1.09 12.86
CA PHE A 237 18.04 1.67 11.53
C PHE A 237 17.26 2.99 11.40
N ARG A 238 15.99 3.04 11.79
CA ARG A 238 15.18 4.27 11.77
C ARG A 238 15.82 5.37 12.62
N ASN A 239 16.32 5.03 13.81
CA ASN A 239 17.03 5.98 14.67
C ASN A 239 18.33 6.49 14.04
N TRP A 240 19.08 5.61 13.40
CA TRP A 240 20.31 5.99 12.68
C TRP A 240 19.94 6.89 11.51
N PHE A 241 18.98 6.53 10.67
CA PHE A 241 18.53 7.29 9.52
C PHE A 241 18.05 8.70 9.90
N ASN A 242 17.17 8.80 10.92
CA ASN A 242 16.68 10.09 11.40
C ASN A 242 17.80 11.00 11.94
N LYS A 243 18.85 10.44 12.52
CA LYS A 243 20.02 11.23 12.93
C LYS A 243 20.80 11.77 11.75
N GLN A 244 20.92 11.00 10.66
CA GLN A 244 21.59 11.47 9.45
C GLN A 244 20.80 12.59 8.76
N THR A 245 19.46 12.44 8.69
CA THR A 245 18.56 13.42 8.04
C THR A 245 18.38 14.72 8.84
N GLN A 246 18.58 14.71 10.15
CA GLN A 246 18.50 15.90 11.02
C GLN A 246 19.83 16.65 11.16
N ALA A 247 20.94 16.09 10.69
CA ALA A 247 22.26 16.71 10.74
C ALA A 247 22.53 17.66 9.55
N ASN A 248 21.57 17.79 8.64
CA ASN A 248 21.48 18.80 7.60
C ASN A 248 20.50 19.89 8.04
#